data_f7620cb23bb43a0c06de562e66b9cdb7
#
_entry.id   f7620cb23bb43a0c06de562e66b9cdb7
#
_cell.length_a   1.000
_cell.length_b   1.000
_cell.length_c   1.000
_cell.angle_alpha   90.00
_cell.angle_beta   90.00
_cell.angle_gamma   90.00
#
_symmetry.space_group_name_H-M   'P 1'
#
loop_
_entity.id
_entity.type
_entity.pdbx_description
1 polymer ?
#
loop_
_entity_poly.entity_id
_entity_poly.type
_entity_poly.pdbx_seq_one_letter_code
_entity_poly.pdbx_strand_id
1 'polypeptide(L)' 'MRISAKVVSSPGTHQVTVRTGDASQPLSIAPKSAGPGTSVNGGEFLMLALATCYCNDLYREAQRLGIPIEGAEVEA' A
#
# COMPACT_ATOMS: atom_id res chain seq x y z
N MET A 1 -15.38 -5.78 9.45
CA MET A 1 -14.68 -4.61 8.84
C MET A 1 -14.42 -4.89 7.38
N ARG A 2 -14.66 -3.92 6.53
CA ARG A 2 -14.47 -4.06 5.08
C ARG A 2 -13.23 -3.29 4.64
N ILE A 3 -12.38 -3.94 3.89
CA ILE A 3 -11.18 -3.34 3.30
C ILE A 3 -11.33 -3.44 1.78
N SER A 4 -11.11 -2.34 1.08
CA SER A 4 -11.24 -2.30 -0.37
C SER A 4 -10.25 -1.34 -1.01
N ALA A 5 -10.01 -1.55 -2.29
CA ALA A 5 -9.25 -0.64 -3.12
C ALA A 5 -10.00 -0.45 -4.43
N LYS A 6 -9.91 0.76 -4.97
CA LYS A 6 -10.57 1.11 -6.23
C LYS A 6 -9.56 1.77 -7.15
N VAL A 7 -9.54 1.33 -8.39
CA VAL A 7 -8.71 1.89 -9.45
C VAL A 7 -9.61 2.43 -10.54
N VAL A 8 -9.39 3.69 -10.93
CA VAL A 8 -10.02 4.29 -12.08
C VAL A 8 -8.92 4.72 -13.03
N SER A 9 -8.90 4.15 -14.23
CA SER A 9 -7.80 4.33 -15.17
C SER A 9 -8.32 4.70 -16.55
N SER A 10 -7.60 5.62 -17.19
CA SER A 10 -7.75 5.98 -18.60
C SER A 10 -6.39 6.45 -19.09
N PRO A 11 -6.19 6.63 -20.43
CA PRO A 11 -4.90 7.09 -20.92
C PRO A 11 -4.47 8.39 -20.23
N GLY A 12 -3.28 8.39 -19.61
CA GLY A 12 -2.72 9.54 -18.91
C GLY A 12 -3.33 9.83 -17.54
N THR A 13 -4.29 9.04 -17.08
CA THR A 13 -4.95 9.26 -15.78
C THR A 13 -5.04 7.94 -15.02
N HIS A 14 -4.65 7.99 -13.75
CA HIS A 14 -4.73 6.79 -12.91
C HIS A 14 -5.03 7.23 -11.48
N GLN A 15 -6.21 6.85 -10.96
CA GLN A 15 -6.66 7.22 -9.64
C GLN A 15 -6.84 5.98 -8.79
N VAL A 16 -6.25 5.98 -7.60
CA VAL A 16 -6.32 4.86 -6.66
C VAL A 16 -6.84 5.37 -5.34
N THR A 17 -7.83 4.67 -4.79
CA THR A 17 -8.38 4.95 -3.48
C THR A 17 -8.38 3.67 -2.66
N VAL A 18 -7.92 3.73 -1.43
CA VAL A 18 -7.98 2.60 -0.50
C VAL A 18 -8.92 2.95 0.64
N ARG A 19 -9.59 1.94 1.19
CA ARG A 19 -10.60 2.14 2.23
C ARG A 19 -10.51 1.04 3.26
N THR A 20 -10.66 1.43 4.52
CA THR A 20 -10.85 0.51 5.64
C THR A 20 -12.04 1.01 6.45
N GLY A 21 -13.14 0.23 6.48
CA GLY A 21 -14.37 0.68 7.11
C GLY A 21 -14.87 1.96 6.43
N ASP A 22 -15.05 3.02 7.22
CA ASP A 22 -15.50 4.32 6.72
C ASP A 22 -14.34 5.26 6.35
N ALA A 23 -13.10 4.85 6.60
CA ALA A 23 -11.92 5.67 6.32
C ALA A 23 -11.37 5.36 4.94
N SER A 24 -11.26 6.38 4.09
CA SER A 24 -10.68 6.21 2.75
C SER A 24 -9.60 7.26 2.53
N GLN A 25 -8.65 6.92 1.67
CA GLN A 25 -7.59 7.85 1.29
C GLN A 25 -7.13 7.58 -0.14
N PRO A 26 -6.77 8.63 -0.88
CA PRO A 26 -6.17 8.44 -2.19
C PRO A 26 -4.70 8.03 -2.07
N LEU A 27 -4.23 7.25 -3.03
CA LEU A 27 -2.82 6.96 -3.18
C LEU A 27 -2.33 7.58 -4.48
N SER A 28 -1.20 8.29 -4.41
CA SER A 28 -0.59 8.92 -5.57
C SER A 28 0.31 7.90 -6.28
N ILE A 29 -0.22 7.27 -7.31
CA ILE A 29 0.48 6.25 -8.08
C ILE A 29 0.45 6.70 -9.54
N ALA A 30 1.65 6.80 -10.16
CA ALA A 30 1.76 7.31 -11.51
C ALA A 30 1.15 6.36 -12.54
N PRO A 31 0.48 6.90 -13.58
CA PRO A 31 0.09 6.08 -14.72
C PRO A 31 1.32 5.60 -15.49
N LYS A 32 1.14 4.64 -16.40
CA LYS A 32 2.20 4.28 -17.33
C LYS A 32 2.61 5.48 -18.15
N SER A 33 3.87 5.53 -18.57
CA SER A 33 4.37 6.62 -19.40
C SER A 33 3.70 6.68 -20.77
N ALA A 34 3.17 5.53 -21.24
CA ALA A 34 2.43 5.44 -22.50
C ALA A 34 1.31 4.43 -22.35
N GLY A 35 0.10 4.80 -22.83
CA GLY A 35 -1.06 3.93 -22.77
C GLY A 35 -1.75 3.94 -21.41
N PRO A 36 -2.85 3.17 -21.27
CA PRO A 36 -3.56 3.07 -19.99
C PRO A 36 -2.86 2.13 -19.02
N GLY A 37 -3.18 2.28 -17.74
CA GLY A 37 -2.66 1.45 -16.67
C GLY A 37 -1.70 2.19 -15.77
N THR A 38 -1.12 1.47 -14.81
CA THR A 38 -0.24 2.03 -13.79
C THR A 38 1.21 1.59 -13.98
N SER A 39 2.14 2.45 -13.57
CA SER A 39 3.58 2.14 -13.60
C SER A 39 3.97 1.03 -12.64
N VAL A 40 3.20 0.83 -11.57
CA VAL A 40 3.41 -0.24 -10.59
C VAL A 40 2.47 -1.38 -10.92
N ASN A 41 2.99 -2.61 -11.04
CA ASN A 41 2.15 -3.75 -11.38
C ASN A 41 1.53 -4.40 -10.15
N GLY A 42 0.53 -5.27 -10.37
CA GLY A 42 -0.20 -5.93 -9.29
C GLY A 42 0.68 -6.85 -8.44
N GLY A 43 1.67 -7.50 -9.03
CA GLY A 43 2.61 -8.33 -8.28
C GLY A 43 3.45 -7.51 -7.32
N GLU A 44 3.90 -6.33 -7.75
CA GLU A 44 4.61 -5.40 -6.87
C GLU A 44 3.70 -4.92 -5.73
N PHE A 45 2.44 -4.59 -6.01
CA PHE A 45 1.48 -4.21 -4.97
C PHE A 45 1.23 -5.33 -3.97
N LEU A 46 1.15 -6.56 -4.43
CA LEU A 46 0.97 -7.71 -3.54
C LEU A 46 2.15 -7.86 -2.59
N MET A 47 3.38 -7.77 -3.11
CA MET A 47 4.57 -7.85 -2.29
C MET A 47 4.68 -6.67 -1.33
N LEU A 48 4.31 -5.47 -1.79
CA LEU A 48 4.25 -4.29 -0.92
C LEU A 48 3.25 -4.49 0.22
N ALA A 49 2.11 -5.10 -0.04
CA ALA A 49 1.11 -5.39 0.98
C ALA A 49 1.68 -6.31 2.07
N LEU A 50 2.37 -7.38 1.67
CA LEU A 50 3.00 -8.30 2.61
C LEU A 50 4.09 -7.61 3.44
N ALA A 51 4.96 -6.86 2.80
CA ALA A 51 6.03 -6.14 3.49
C ALA A 51 5.46 -5.09 4.46
N THR A 52 4.41 -4.39 4.05
CA THR A 52 3.75 -3.37 4.87
C THR A 52 3.12 -3.99 6.11
N CYS A 53 2.39 -5.09 5.95
CA CYS A 53 1.76 -5.78 7.08
C CYS A 53 2.80 -6.27 8.07
N TYR A 54 3.87 -6.88 7.58
CA TYR A 54 4.94 -7.36 8.45
C TYR A 54 5.61 -6.21 9.21
N CYS A 55 5.92 -5.13 8.51
CA CYS A 55 6.55 -3.95 9.12
C CYS A 55 5.67 -3.35 10.22
N ASN A 56 4.36 -3.20 9.95
CA ASN A 56 3.43 -2.68 10.93
C ASN A 56 3.31 -3.59 12.15
N ASP A 57 3.29 -4.90 11.93
CA ASP A 57 3.23 -5.87 13.03
C ASP A 57 4.51 -5.84 13.88
N LEU A 58 5.65 -5.66 13.24
CA LEU A 58 6.92 -5.55 13.95
C LEU A 58 6.91 -4.37 14.92
N TYR A 59 6.48 -3.18 14.46
CA TYR A 59 6.37 -2.01 15.32
C TYR A 59 5.34 -2.20 16.44
N ARG A 60 4.20 -2.80 16.12
CA ARG A 60 3.15 -3.06 17.11
C ARG A 60 3.65 -3.99 18.21
N GLU A 61 4.32 -5.06 17.85
CA GLU A 61 4.84 -6.03 18.81
C GLU A 61 5.98 -5.44 19.63
N ALA A 62 6.86 -4.67 19.00
CA ALA A 62 7.94 -3.99 19.73
C ALA A 62 7.36 -3.04 20.79
N GLN A 63 6.33 -2.29 20.44
CA GLN A 63 5.67 -1.38 21.37
C GLN A 63 5.00 -2.15 22.51
N ARG A 64 4.31 -3.25 22.19
CA ARG A 64 3.65 -4.09 23.20
C ARG A 64 4.64 -4.68 24.21
N LEU A 65 5.82 -5.05 23.75
CA LEU A 65 6.87 -5.64 24.59
C LEU A 65 7.81 -4.62 25.21
N GLY A 66 7.63 -3.35 24.91
CA GLY A 66 8.49 -2.30 25.44
C GLY A 66 9.91 -2.32 24.88
N ILE A 67 10.09 -2.86 23.67
CA ILE A 67 11.39 -2.95 23.00
C ILE A 67 11.54 -1.73 22.07
N PRO A 68 12.51 -0.85 22.31
CA PRO A 68 12.73 0.26 21.38
C PRO A 68 13.38 -0.23 20.10
N ILE A 69 12.86 0.22 18.96
CA ILE A 69 13.47 0.01 17.65
C ILE A 69 13.53 1.35 16.91
N GLU A 70 14.64 1.62 16.25
CA GLU A 70 14.85 2.89 15.55
C GLU A 70 14.37 2.87 14.12
N GLY A 71 14.19 1.69 13.56
CA GLY A 71 13.71 1.54 12.20
C GLY A 71 13.57 0.09 11.83
N ALA A 72 13.06 -0.15 10.64
CA ALA A 72 12.88 -1.50 10.11
C ALA A 72 13.01 -1.49 8.60
N GLU A 73 13.55 -2.56 8.07
CA GLU A 73 13.64 -2.81 6.64
C GLU A 73 13.04 -4.18 6.37
N VAL A 74 12.03 -4.23 5.51
CA VAL A 74 11.31 -5.46 5.20
C VAL A 74 11.21 -5.60 3.69
N GLU A 75 11.59 -6.75 3.20
CA GLU A 75 11.50 -7.09 1.78
C GLU A 75 10.70 -8.38 1.62
N ALA A 76 9.78 -8.39 0.67
CA ALA A 76 8.98 -9.57 0.36
C ALA A 76 9.17 -9.96 -1.10
#